data_2fd59e344b0a9cfa98367c51c5576e83
#
_entry.id   2fd59e344b0a9cfa98367c51c5576e83
#
_cell.length_a   1.000
_cell.length_b   1.000
_cell.length_c   1.000
_cell.angle_alpha   90.00
_cell.angle_beta   90.00
_cell.angle_gamma   90.00
#
_symmetry.space_group_name_H-M   'P 1'
#
loop_
_entity.id
_entity.type
_entity.pdbx_description
1 polymer ?
#
loop_
_entity_poly.entity_id
_entity_poly.type
_entity_poly.pdbx_seq_one_letter_code
_entity_poly.pdbx_strand_id
1 'polypeptide(L)'
;MASRSKGVFAISVAAEMVRMEIQNLRVYERRGLLRPDRTAGGSRLYSAQDIDRLHRIRQLLADGLNLAGIARVLTLEDKIARLERALAERGTPTE
;
A
#
# COMPACT_ATOMS: atom_id res chain seq x y z
N MET A 1 -6.51 -13.44 15.00
CA MET A 1 -6.30 -12.03 14.69
C MET A 1 -6.38 -11.80 13.19
N ALA A 2 -7.07 -10.77 12.78
CA ALA A 2 -7.14 -10.44 11.35
C ALA A 2 -5.80 -9.88 10.89
N SER A 3 -5.31 -10.37 9.76
CA SER A 3 -4.08 -9.87 9.17
C SER A 3 -4.36 -8.57 8.40
N ARG A 4 -3.57 -7.54 8.63
CA ARG A 4 -3.69 -6.29 7.87
C ARG A 4 -3.28 -6.46 6.41
N SER A 5 -2.54 -7.51 6.10
CA SER A 5 -2.08 -7.77 4.73
C SER A 5 -3.06 -8.63 3.92
N LYS A 6 -4.10 -9.17 4.55
CA LYS A 6 -5.07 -9.99 3.85
C LYS A 6 -6.08 -9.11 3.10
N GLY A 7 -6.31 -9.40 1.83
CA GLY A 7 -7.28 -8.68 1.02
C GLY A 7 -8.70 -9.01 1.42
N VAL A 8 -9.49 -7.97 1.72
CA VAL A 8 -10.88 -8.11 2.17
C VAL A 8 -11.82 -7.13 1.49
N PHE A 9 -11.32 -6.08 0.85
CA PHE A 9 -12.16 -5.04 0.25
C PHE A 9 -12.15 -5.14 -1.26
N ALA A 10 -13.34 -5.19 -1.88
CA ALA A 10 -13.46 -5.12 -3.33
C ALA A 10 -12.96 -3.75 -3.82
N ILE A 11 -12.60 -3.66 -5.10
CA ILE A 11 -12.03 -2.43 -5.65
C ILE A 11 -12.98 -1.23 -5.50
N SER A 12 -14.29 -1.44 -5.67
CA SER A 12 -15.26 -0.34 -5.53
C SER A 12 -15.31 0.19 -4.09
N VAL A 13 -15.20 -0.72 -3.11
CA VAL A 13 -15.19 -0.34 -1.70
C VAL A 13 -13.89 0.37 -1.36
N ALA A 14 -12.75 -0.17 -1.81
CA ALA A 14 -11.44 0.45 -1.58
C ALA A 14 -11.40 1.86 -2.16
N ALA A 15 -11.87 2.04 -3.39
CA ALA A 15 -11.89 3.34 -4.05
C ALA A 15 -12.73 4.35 -3.26
N GLU A 16 -13.88 3.91 -2.77
CA GLU A 16 -14.74 4.77 -1.96
C GLU A 16 -14.08 5.16 -0.65
N MET A 17 -13.42 4.20 0.01
CA MET A 17 -12.73 4.45 1.29
C MET A 17 -11.65 5.53 1.15
N VAL A 18 -10.95 5.56 0.03
CA VAL A 18 -9.85 6.52 -0.18
C VAL A 18 -10.26 7.70 -1.06
N ARG A 19 -11.52 7.75 -1.49
CA ARG A 19 -12.06 8.83 -2.33
C ARG A 19 -11.27 8.99 -3.62
N MET A 20 -11.02 7.88 -4.30
CA MET A 20 -10.32 7.85 -5.58
C MET A 20 -11.18 7.11 -6.61
N GLU A 21 -10.92 7.39 -7.88
CA GLU A 21 -11.58 6.68 -8.96
C GLU A 21 -11.03 5.25 -9.06
N ILE A 22 -11.91 4.30 -9.36
CA ILE A 22 -11.53 2.90 -9.55
C ILE A 22 -10.39 2.80 -10.59
N GLN A 23 -10.49 3.58 -11.66
CA GLN A 23 -9.51 3.54 -12.73
C GLN A 23 -8.11 3.94 -12.21
N ASN A 24 -8.04 4.86 -11.26
CA ASN A 24 -6.77 5.24 -10.66
C ASN A 24 -6.14 4.09 -9.90
N LEU A 25 -6.95 3.32 -9.16
CA LEU A 25 -6.44 2.16 -8.43
C LEU A 25 -5.85 1.13 -9.41
N ARG A 26 -6.51 0.94 -10.55
CA ARG A 26 -6.00 0.03 -11.59
C ARG A 26 -4.68 0.52 -12.18
N VAL A 27 -4.54 1.83 -12.36
CA VAL A 27 -3.29 2.42 -12.85
C VAL A 27 -2.17 2.18 -11.84
N TYR A 28 -2.44 2.42 -10.55
CA TYR A 28 -1.42 2.24 -9.51
C TYR A 28 -0.96 0.79 -9.45
N GLU A 29 -1.88 -0.17 -9.58
CA GLU A 29 -1.52 -1.58 -9.63
C GLU A 29 -0.63 -1.88 -10.83
N ARG A 30 -1.01 -1.41 -12.03
CA ARG A 30 -0.22 -1.62 -13.25
C ARG A 30 1.18 -1.04 -13.12
N ARG A 31 1.30 0.08 -12.39
CA ARG A 31 2.59 0.72 -12.16
C ARG A 31 3.38 0.07 -11.02
N GLY A 32 2.84 -0.96 -10.39
CA GLY A 32 3.55 -1.65 -9.32
C GLY A 32 3.54 -0.94 -7.99
N LEU A 33 2.69 0.08 -7.82
CA LEU A 33 2.63 0.85 -6.57
C LEU A 33 1.95 0.06 -5.45
N LEU A 34 1.07 -0.88 -5.80
CA LEU A 34 0.44 -1.77 -4.84
C LEU A 34 0.07 -3.08 -5.53
N ARG A 35 -0.14 -4.12 -4.71
CA ARG A 35 -0.43 -5.47 -5.21
C ARG A 35 -1.57 -6.08 -4.40
N PRO A 36 -2.82 -5.81 -4.78
CA PRO A 36 -3.95 -6.42 -4.07
C PRO A 36 -3.98 -7.92 -4.28
N ASP A 37 -4.60 -8.63 -3.35
CA ASP A 37 -4.88 -10.05 -3.52
C ASP A 37 -5.91 -10.24 -4.63
N ARG A 38 -6.10 -11.49 -5.05
CA ARG A 38 -7.10 -11.85 -6.03
C ARG A 38 -7.96 -12.98 -5.50
N THR A 39 -9.26 -12.94 -5.83
CA THR A 39 -10.14 -14.08 -5.59
C THR A 39 -9.83 -15.17 -6.62
N ALA A 40 -10.42 -16.34 -6.41
CA ALA A 40 -10.31 -17.43 -7.37
C ALA A 40 -10.81 -17.03 -8.77
N GLY A 41 -11.78 -16.12 -8.83
CA GLY A 41 -12.32 -15.60 -10.09
C GLY A 41 -11.50 -14.44 -10.68
N GLY A 42 -10.41 -14.05 -10.06
CA GLY A 42 -9.53 -13.01 -10.56
C GLY A 42 -9.89 -11.59 -10.13
N SER A 43 -10.86 -11.41 -9.28
CA SER A 43 -11.24 -10.09 -8.77
C SER A 43 -10.24 -9.61 -7.72
N ARG A 44 -9.98 -8.30 -7.69
CA ARG A 44 -9.06 -7.70 -6.74
C ARG A 44 -9.67 -7.63 -5.36
N LEU A 45 -8.85 -7.92 -4.34
CA LEU A 45 -9.21 -7.74 -2.93
C LEU A 45 -8.10 -6.92 -2.25
N TYR A 46 -8.47 -5.76 -1.73
CA TYR A 46 -7.54 -4.83 -1.11
C TYR A 46 -7.51 -5.07 0.39
N SER A 47 -6.31 -5.04 0.96
CA SER A 47 -6.09 -5.21 2.41
C SER A 47 -6.16 -3.86 3.11
N ALA A 48 -6.21 -3.89 4.45
CA ALA A 48 -6.08 -2.66 5.25
C ALA A 48 -4.75 -1.97 4.95
N GLN A 49 -3.68 -2.75 4.75
CA GLN A 49 -2.37 -2.23 4.38
C GLN A 49 -2.41 -1.52 3.02
N ASP A 50 -3.14 -2.09 2.06
CA ASP A 50 -3.33 -1.46 0.76
C ASP A 50 -4.07 -0.13 0.88
N ILE A 51 -5.05 -0.06 1.76
CA ILE A 51 -5.79 1.20 2.01
C ILE A 51 -4.84 2.27 2.55
N ASP A 52 -4.00 1.93 3.51
CA ASP A 52 -2.98 2.87 4.03
C ASP A 52 -2.05 3.34 2.92
N ARG A 53 -1.64 2.43 2.05
CA ARG A 53 -0.76 2.75 0.94
C ARG A 53 -1.44 3.70 -0.06
N LEU A 54 -2.72 3.50 -0.32
CA LEU A 54 -3.50 4.39 -1.17
C LEU A 54 -3.61 5.79 -0.57
N HIS A 55 -3.82 5.88 0.74
CA HIS A 55 -3.81 7.18 1.44
C HIS A 55 -2.45 7.86 1.29
N ARG A 56 -1.36 7.11 1.38
CA ARG A 56 -0.02 7.66 1.20
C ARG A 56 0.19 8.16 -0.23
N ILE A 57 -0.25 7.40 -1.23
CA ILE A 57 -0.20 7.83 -2.63
C ILE A 57 -0.95 9.15 -2.80
N ARG A 58 -2.12 9.26 -2.20
CA ARG A 58 -2.93 10.48 -2.28
C ARG A 58 -2.19 11.68 -1.69
N GLN A 59 -1.53 11.51 -0.53
CA GLN A 59 -0.75 12.57 0.09
C GLN A 59 0.38 13.03 -0.83
N LEU A 60 1.09 12.09 -1.43
CA LEU A 60 2.21 12.40 -2.30
C LEU A 60 1.76 13.10 -3.59
N LEU A 61 0.60 12.69 -4.12
CA LEU A 61 0.00 13.40 -5.26
C LEU A 61 -0.34 14.84 -4.88
N ALA A 62 -0.91 15.05 -3.69
CA ALA A 62 -1.23 16.40 -3.20
C ALA A 62 0.01 17.24 -3.00
N ASP A 63 1.15 16.62 -2.69
CA ASP A 63 2.44 17.29 -2.55
C ASP A 63 3.08 17.58 -3.91
N GLY A 64 2.45 17.18 -4.99
CA GLY A 64 2.92 17.52 -6.34
C GLY A 64 3.84 16.48 -6.97
N LEU A 65 4.01 15.30 -6.36
CA LEU A 65 4.83 14.25 -6.98
C LEU A 65 4.08 13.58 -8.13
N ASN A 66 4.82 13.20 -9.17
CA ASN A 66 4.27 12.34 -10.21
C ASN A 66 4.38 10.88 -9.80
N LEU A 67 3.77 9.98 -10.58
CA LEU A 67 3.74 8.56 -10.22
C LEU A 67 5.13 7.94 -10.13
N ALA A 68 6.07 8.37 -10.97
CA ALA A 68 7.45 7.87 -10.91
C ALA A 68 8.12 8.25 -9.58
N GLY A 69 7.92 9.50 -9.14
CA GLY A 69 8.44 9.96 -7.85
C GLY A 69 7.78 9.25 -6.69
N ILE A 70 6.46 9.04 -6.77
CA ILE A 70 5.72 8.32 -5.76
C ILE A 70 6.24 6.88 -5.62
N ALA A 71 6.49 6.20 -6.73
CA ALA A 71 7.04 4.84 -6.71
C ALA A 71 8.37 4.81 -5.94
N ARG A 72 9.24 5.79 -6.17
CA ARG A 72 10.52 5.87 -5.47
C ARG A 72 10.34 6.12 -3.98
N VAL A 73 9.46 7.04 -3.60
CA VAL A 73 9.19 7.33 -2.19
C VAL A 73 8.67 6.09 -1.48
N LEU A 74 7.68 5.41 -2.07
CA LEU A 74 7.11 4.21 -1.46
C LEU A 74 8.15 3.10 -1.29
N THR A 75 9.02 2.90 -2.29
CA THR A 75 10.10 1.92 -2.20
C THR A 75 11.05 2.26 -1.08
N LEU A 76 11.43 3.53 -0.94
CA LEU A 76 12.32 3.98 0.12
C LEU A 76 11.66 3.86 1.49
N GLU A 77 10.38 4.19 1.60
CA GLU A 77 9.65 4.04 2.86
C GLU A 77 9.56 2.59 3.29
N ASP A 78 9.32 1.67 2.34
CA ASP A 78 9.30 0.24 2.63
C ASP A 78 10.68 -0.23 3.12
N LYS A 79 11.74 0.27 2.50
CA LYS A 79 13.11 -0.07 2.89
C LYS A 79 13.42 0.46 4.30
N ILE A 80 13.02 1.69 4.57
CA ILE A 80 13.19 2.30 5.90
C ILE A 80 12.48 1.45 6.95
N ALA A 81 11.23 1.07 6.69
CA ALA A 81 10.46 0.26 7.62
C ALA A 81 11.14 -1.09 7.90
N ARG A 82 11.69 -1.73 6.86
CA ARG A 82 12.42 -2.99 7.04
C ARG A 82 13.67 -2.80 7.89
N LEU A 83 14.43 -1.73 7.61
CA LEU A 83 15.65 -1.44 8.35
C LEU A 83 15.36 -1.10 9.81
N GLU A 84 14.29 -0.34 10.05
CA GLU A 84 13.88 -0.01 11.41
C GLU A 84 13.49 -1.26 12.20
N ARG A 85 12.76 -2.19 11.56
CA ARG A 85 12.42 -3.47 12.21
C ARG A 85 13.66 -4.28 12.53
N ALA A 86 14.60 -4.34 11.59
CA ALA A 86 15.86 -5.06 11.78
C ALA A 86 16.67 -4.46 12.95
N LEU A 87 16.73 -3.14 13.03
CA LEU A 87 17.41 -2.46 14.12
C LEU A 87 16.73 -2.71 15.46
N ALA A 88 15.40 -2.67 15.48
CA ALA A 88 14.64 -2.93 16.71
C ALA A 88 14.91 -4.35 17.23
N GLU A 89 14.96 -5.34 16.32
CA GLU A 89 15.25 -6.72 16.70
C GLU A 89 16.66 -6.87 17.24
N ARG A 90 17.63 -6.19 16.61
CA ARG A 90 19.05 -6.27 17.03
C ARG A 90 19.30 -5.44 18.27
N GLY A 91 18.54 -4.37 18.45
CA GLY A 91 18.71 -3.47 19.58
C GLY A 91 17.97 -3.90 20.83
N THR A 92 17.24 -5.02 20.79
CA THR A 92 16.51 -5.49 21.96
C THR A 92 17.51 -5.83 23.07
N PRO A 93 17.33 -5.23 24.26
CA PRO A 93 18.25 -5.53 25.36
C PRO A 93 18.14 -7.00 25.73
N THR A 94 19.27 -7.64 25.90
CA THR A 94 19.34 -9.01 26.40
C THR A 94 19.63 -8.92 27.89
N GLU A 95 18.70 -9.40 28.66
CA GLU A 95 18.86 -9.39 30.10
C GLU A 95 19.22 -10.74 30.60
#